data_35521ec26e354f5126708052d07c69c8
#
_entry.id   35521ec26e354f5126708052d07c69c8
#
_cell.length_a   1.000
_cell.length_b   1.000
_cell.length_c   1.000
_cell.angle_alpha   90.00
_cell.angle_beta   90.00
_cell.angle_gamma   90.00
#
_symmetry.space_group_name_H-M   'P 1'
#
loop_
_entity.id
_entity.type
_entity.pdbx_description
1 polymer ?
#
loop_
_entity_poly.entity_id
_entity_poly.type
_entity_poly.pdbx_seq_one_letter_code
_entity_poly.pdbx_strand_id
1 'polypeptide(L)'
;LLGHTLDDQEENLLIRFFRGSGVDGLVSMEEMVPRNEILWIRPLLKFRKEDLRNYLRNKNYSWVDDPSNHDDNYKRVKIRKLLEQLKSNNLITPNFVKTADHMLRASKLSREVAISNSKTLLSFNDVGQISFQVEKFSQLFEDSQYRILAGILSWFSGKFYKPRFSQIENMYNKIFNVNMKGCTLGGTVFKKKNGIVTVTRELGSIEENFLVKNKKFIWDNRWLITLKSGSQGQLYVKPYGLLGIDDQEISITGEFDRNAMATIPMIVTKRDVKFVPF
;
A
#
# COMPACT_ATOMS: atom_id res chain seq x y z
N LEU A 1 -19.79 5.70 7.68
CA LEU A 1 -19.45 6.95 8.37
C LEU A 1 -18.62 6.65 9.61
N LEU A 2 -17.70 7.57 9.98
CA LEU A 2 -16.84 7.47 11.16
C LEU A 2 -16.95 8.77 11.97
N GLY A 3 -17.11 8.65 13.30
CA GLY A 3 -17.31 9.78 14.22
C GLY A 3 -16.02 10.46 14.70
N HIS A 4 -14.95 10.49 13.89
CA HIS A 4 -13.71 11.18 14.25
C HIS A 4 -13.90 12.69 14.25
N THR A 5 -13.32 13.35 15.25
CA THR A 5 -13.41 14.79 15.50
C THR A 5 -12.06 15.50 15.33
N LEU A 6 -12.03 16.80 15.52
CA LEU A 6 -10.81 17.60 15.54
C LEU A 6 -9.87 17.16 16.69
N ASP A 7 -10.43 16.77 17.83
CA ASP A 7 -9.65 16.26 18.96
C ASP A 7 -8.94 14.94 18.57
N ASP A 8 -9.59 14.07 17.80
CA ASP A 8 -8.95 12.86 17.25
C ASP A 8 -7.81 13.16 16.28
N GLN A 9 -7.86 14.28 15.54
CA GLN A 9 -6.76 14.75 14.70
C GLN A 9 -5.56 15.15 15.57
N GLU A 10 -5.78 15.93 16.63
CA GLU A 10 -4.72 16.36 17.57
C GLU A 10 -4.09 15.14 18.25
N GLU A 11 -4.90 14.20 18.75
CA GLU A 11 -4.43 12.95 19.37
C GLU A 11 -3.56 12.14 18.40
N ASN A 12 -4.04 11.93 17.18
CA ASN A 12 -3.31 11.17 16.16
C ASN A 12 -1.99 11.82 15.77
N LEU A 13 -1.94 13.14 15.63
CA LEU A 13 -0.72 13.86 15.28
C LEU A 13 0.35 13.62 16.34
N LEU A 14 0.03 13.76 17.63
CA LEU A 14 0.98 13.49 18.71
C LEU A 14 1.40 12.03 18.81
N ILE A 15 0.44 11.09 18.69
CA ILE A 15 0.76 9.66 18.71
C ILE A 15 1.78 9.31 17.62
N ARG A 16 1.63 9.87 16.43
CA ARG A 16 2.51 9.62 15.28
C ARG A 16 3.85 10.34 15.43
N PHE A 17 3.83 11.57 15.96
CA PHE A 17 5.03 12.32 16.27
C PHE A 17 5.93 11.57 17.26
N PHE A 18 5.38 11.10 18.38
CA PHE A 18 6.14 10.32 19.37
C PHE A 18 6.59 8.93 18.88
N ARG A 19 6.05 8.45 17.76
CA ARG A 19 6.55 7.24 17.09
C ARG A 19 7.70 7.52 16.12
N GLY A 20 8.11 8.77 15.95
CA GLY A 20 9.11 9.15 14.96
C GLY A 20 8.60 9.04 13.53
N SER A 21 7.31 9.28 13.30
CA SER A 21 6.75 9.23 11.95
C SER A 21 7.30 10.35 11.07
N GLY A 22 7.68 10.02 9.84
CA GLY A 22 8.02 11.01 8.81
C GLY A 22 6.78 11.71 8.24
N VAL A 23 6.98 12.46 7.15
CA VAL A 23 5.97 13.31 6.51
C VAL A 23 4.65 12.57 6.27
N ASP A 24 4.68 11.38 5.65
CA ASP A 24 3.48 10.57 5.37
C ASP A 24 2.75 10.10 6.63
N GLY A 25 3.47 9.92 7.72
CA GLY A 25 2.90 9.52 8.99
C GLY A 25 2.25 10.67 9.76
N LEU A 26 2.72 11.90 9.56
CA LEU A 26 2.23 13.10 10.26
C LEU A 26 1.07 13.80 9.55
N VAL A 27 0.58 13.27 8.43
CA VAL A 27 -0.58 13.82 7.72
C VAL A 27 -1.86 13.78 8.54
N SER A 28 -2.74 14.76 8.32
CA SER A 28 -4.10 14.75 8.86
C SER A 28 -4.92 13.57 8.33
N MET A 29 -5.92 13.15 9.11
CA MET A 29 -6.94 12.23 8.56
C MET A 29 -7.75 12.97 7.50
N GLU A 30 -7.88 12.37 6.33
CA GLU A 30 -8.69 12.92 5.25
C GLU A 30 -10.19 12.68 5.53
N GLU A 31 -11.02 13.63 5.09
CA GLU A 31 -12.47 13.59 5.27
C GLU A 31 -13.11 12.40 4.54
N MET A 32 -12.59 12.08 3.35
CA MET A 32 -13.04 10.95 2.53
C MET A 32 -11.85 10.13 2.07
N VAL A 33 -11.89 8.82 2.31
CA VAL A 33 -10.83 7.87 1.92
C VAL A 33 -11.48 6.66 1.28
N PRO A 34 -11.25 6.41 -0.02
CA PRO A 34 -11.63 5.15 -0.65
C PRO A 34 -10.78 4.03 -0.06
N ARG A 35 -11.45 2.94 0.34
CA ARG A 35 -10.79 1.79 0.93
C ARG A 35 -11.44 0.51 0.41
N ASN A 36 -10.78 -0.14 -0.54
CA ASN A 36 -11.37 -1.21 -1.35
C ASN A 36 -12.66 -0.70 -2.05
N GLU A 37 -13.77 -1.39 -1.89
CA GLU A 37 -15.08 -1.02 -2.45
C GLU A 37 -15.88 -0.08 -1.53
N ILE A 38 -15.32 0.34 -0.37
CA ILE A 38 -16.01 1.16 0.64
C ILE A 38 -15.39 2.55 0.70
N LEU A 39 -16.23 3.58 0.68
CA LEU A 39 -15.82 4.96 0.95
C LEU A 39 -15.97 5.27 2.45
N TRP A 40 -14.84 5.51 3.11
CA TRP A 40 -14.81 5.95 4.51
C TRP A 40 -14.95 7.45 4.59
N ILE A 41 -15.99 7.93 5.27
CA ILE A 41 -16.30 9.35 5.41
C ILE A 41 -16.26 9.75 6.89
N ARG A 42 -15.59 10.88 7.18
CA ARG A 42 -15.42 11.47 8.53
C ARG A 42 -15.97 12.90 8.56
N PRO A 43 -17.29 13.08 8.65
CA PRO A 43 -17.92 14.38 8.50
C PRO A 43 -17.64 15.35 9.67
N LEU A 44 -17.18 14.82 10.81
CA LEU A 44 -17.01 15.59 12.05
C LEU A 44 -15.56 16.06 12.30
N LEU A 45 -14.64 15.85 11.36
CA LEU A 45 -13.20 16.18 11.55
C LEU A 45 -12.90 17.65 11.82
N LYS A 46 -13.82 18.56 11.47
CA LYS A 46 -13.67 20.01 11.68
C LYS A 46 -14.28 20.50 12.99
N PHE A 47 -15.03 19.64 13.68
CA PHE A 47 -15.73 19.98 14.91
C PHE A 47 -15.00 19.41 16.12
N ARG A 48 -14.97 20.19 17.22
CA ARG A 48 -14.50 19.69 18.51
C ARG A 48 -15.56 18.84 19.17
N LYS A 49 -15.14 17.87 19.98
CA LYS A 49 -16.05 17.01 20.75
C LYS A 49 -16.97 17.84 21.64
N GLU A 50 -16.45 18.94 22.22
CA GLU A 50 -17.24 19.82 23.08
C GLU A 50 -18.31 20.62 22.31
N ASP A 51 -18.01 21.05 21.07
CA ASP A 51 -19.02 21.71 20.22
C ASP A 51 -20.20 20.77 19.92
N LEU A 52 -19.92 19.49 19.68
CA LEU A 52 -20.93 18.48 19.46
C LEU A 52 -21.77 18.23 20.73
N ARG A 53 -21.13 18.18 21.90
CA ARG A 53 -21.83 18.05 23.19
C ARG A 53 -22.72 19.24 23.46
N ASN A 54 -22.27 20.46 23.20
CA ASN A 54 -23.06 21.68 23.34
C ASN A 54 -24.26 21.69 22.39
N TYR A 55 -24.07 21.24 21.15
CA TYR A 55 -25.18 21.06 20.20
C TYR A 55 -26.25 20.07 20.74
N LEU A 56 -25.84 18.93 21.29
CA LEU A 56 -26.73 17.94 21.86
C LEU A 56 -27.48 18.48 23.09
N ARG A 57 -26.77 19.19 24.01
CA ARG A 57 -27.42 19.84 25.18
C ARG A 57 -28.50 20.83 24.73
N ASN A 58 -28.19 21.67 23.75
CA ASN A 58 -29.14 22.65 23.20
C ASN A 58 -30.37 22.00 22.55
N LYS A 59 -30.25 20.77 22.11
CA LYS A 59 -31.34 19.96 21.53
C LYS A 59 -32.02 19.04 22.54
N ASN A 60 -31.60 19.07 23.80
CA ASN A 60 -32.07 18.17 24.88
C ASN A 60 -31.86 16.67 24.58
N TYR A 61 -30.79 16.33 23.83
CA TYR A 61 -30.38 14.96 23.64
C TYR A 61 -29.34 14.53 24.68
N SER A 62 -29.49 13.33 25.21
CA SER A 62 -28.51 12.67 26.07
C SER A 62 -27.50 11.88 25.23
N TRP A 63 -26.33 11.65 25.79
CA TRP A 63 -25.32 10.76 25.21
C TRP A 63 -24.75 9.88 26.33
N VAL A 64 -24.09 8.80 25.91
CA VAL A 64 -23.41 7.87 26.82
C VAL A 64 -21.90 8.09 26.69
N ASP A 65 -21.22 8.28 27.81
CA ASP A 65 -19.77 8.26 27.86
C ASP A 65 -19.29 6.84 28.17
N ASP A 66 -18.48 6.27 27.29
CA ASP A 66 -17.89 4.95 27.44
C ASP A 66 -16.80 5.00 28.55
N PRO A 67 -16.89 4.17 29.61
CA PRO A 67 -15.91 4.16 30.69
C PRO A 67 -14.47 3.94 30.23
N SER A 68 -14.26 3.23 29.11
CA SER A 68 -12.93 3.00 28.54
C SER A 68 -12.22 4.29 28.11
N ASN A 69 -12.94 5.40 27.93
CA ASN A 69 -12.38 6.71 27.63
C ASN A 69 -11.52 7.30 28.77
N HIS A 70 -11.61 6.74 29.97
CA HIS A 70 -10.87 7.17 31.16
C HIS A 70 -9.79 6.19 31.60
N ASP A 71 -9.62 5.05 30.91
CA ASP A 71 -8.64 4.03 31.28
C ASP A 71 -7.22 4.42 30.82
N ASP A 72 -6.36 4.70 31.81
CA ASP A 72 -4.97 5.13 31.60
C ASP A 72 -4.05 4.03 30.99
N ASN A 73 -4.52 2.82 30.83
CA ASN A 73 -3.78 1.77 30.13
C ASN A 73 -3.70 2.07 28.61
N TYR A 74 -4.63 2.84 28.06
CA TYR A 74 -4.64 3.19 26.66
C TYR A 74 -3.75 4.40 26.36
N LYS A 75 -2.82 4.24 25.40
CA LYS A 75 -1.94 5.34 24.94
C LYS A 75 -2.71 6.62 24.56
N ARG A 76 -3.91 6.44 24.01
CA ARG A 76 -4.76 7.56 23.56
C ARG A 76 -5.24 8.41 24.73
N VAL A 77 -5.56 7.80 25.86
CA VAL A 77 -5.95 8.52 27.10
C VAL A 77 -4.78 9.32 27.64
N LYS A 78 -3.57 8.73 27.69
CA LYS A 78 -2.35 9.44 28.09
C LYS A 78 -2.04 10.65 27.21
N ILE A 79 -2.21 10.51 25.88
CA ILE A 79 -2.02 11.60 24.93
C ILE A 79 -3.07 12.70 25.14
N ARG A 80 -4.32 12.35 25.42
CA ARG A 80 -5.38 13.33 25.72
C ARG A 80 -5.05 14.15 26.96
N LYS A 81 -4.64 13.51 28.05
CA LYS A 81 -4.19 14.20 29.27
C LYS A 81 -2.99 15.13 28.99
N LEU A 82 -2.03 14.69 28.20
CA LEU A 82 -0.90 15.51 27.79
C LEU A 82 -1.36 16.72 26.95
N LEU A 83 -2.27 16.53 26.01
CA LEU A 83 -2.85 17.63 25.22
C LEU A 83 -3.56 18.65 26.08
N GLU A 84 -4.31 18.23 27.10
CA GLU A 84 -4.97 19.11 28.06
C GLU A 84 -3.93 19.94 28.85
N GLN A 85 -2.85 19.32 29.32
CA GLN A 85 -1.75 20.03 29.99
C GLN A 85 -1.04 21.04 29.08
N LEU A 86 -0.78 20.66 27.82
CA LEU A 86 -0.15 21.56 26.84
C LEU A 86 -1.07 22.75 26.50
N LYS A 87 -2.39 22.50 26.41
CA LYS A 87 -3.38 23.56 26.18
C LYS A 87 -3.49 24.51 27.37
N SER A 88 -3.55 24.01 28.61
CA SER A 88 -3.62 24.83 29.83
C SER A 88 -2.40 25.72 30.05
N ASN A 89 -1.23 25.26 29.57
CA ASN A 89 0.01 26.03 29.59
C ASN A 89 0.24 26.92 28.35
N ASN A 90 -0.75 27.04 27.46
CA ASN A 90 -0.67 27.81 26.21
C ASN A 90 0.46 27.35 25.25
N LEU A 91 0.91 26.09 25.36
CA LEU A 91 1.96 25.51 24.51
C LEU A 91 1.42 24.97 23.19
N ILE A 92 0.12 24.72 23.11
CA ILE A 92 -0.57 24.32 21.87
C ILE A 92 -1.56 25.39 21.47
N THR A 93 -1.39 25.93 20.27
CA THR A 93 -2.33 26.87 19.66
C THR A 93 -3.48 26.15 18.96
N PRO A 94 -4.61 26.82 18.69
CA PRO A 94 -5.70 26.27 17.87
C PRO A 94 -5.24 25.83 16.48
N ASN A 95 -4.07 26.29 16.03
CA ASN A 95 -3.48 25.97 14.72
C ASN A 95 -2.62 24.71 14.72
N PHE A 96 -2.52 23.98 15.84
CA PHE A 96 -1.68 22.78 15.95
C PHE A 96 -1.96 21.76 14.83
N VAL A 97 -3.22 21.53 14.50
CA VAL A 97 -3.62 20.61 13.43
C VAL A 97 -3.20 21.09 12.03
N LYS A 98 -3.00 22.40 11.83
CA LYS A 98 -2.52 22.93 10.54
C LYS A 98 -1.16 22.35 10.14
N THR A 99 -0.34 21.96 11.12
CA THR A 99 0.92 21.27 10.85
C THR A 99 0.67 19.96 10.07
N ALA A 100 -0.34 19.18 10.44
CA ALA A 100 -0.70 17.96 9.73
C ALA A 100 -1.22 18.23 8.30
N ASP A 101 -1.90 19.35 8.08
CA ASP A 101 -2.33 19.79 6.74
C ASP A 101 -1.14 20.22 5.88
N HIS A 102 -0.12 20.86 6.48
CA HIS A 102 1.14 21.18 5.80
C HIS A 102 1.87 19.89 5.40
N MET A 103 1.94 18.90 6.31
CA MET A 103 2.52 17.60 6.01
C MET A 103 1.75 16.87 4.90
N LEU A 104 0.42 16.98 4.87
CA LEU A 104 -0.39 16.41 3.79
C LEU A 104 -0.03 17.00 2.43
N ARG A 105 0.12 18.32 2.32
CA ARG A 105 0.55 18.98 1.08
C ARG A 105 1.94 18.55 0.65
N ALA A 106 2.90 18.52 1.58
CA ALA A 106 4.26 18.06 1.32
C ALA A 106 4.29 16.59 0.86
N SER A 107 3.53 15.72 1.54
CA SER A 107 3.38 14.31 1.17
C SER A 107 2.82 14.11 -0.24
N LYS A 108 1.79 14.92 -0.62
CA LYS A 108 1.20 14.87 -1.97
C LYS A 108 2.24 15.27 -3.02
N LEU A 109 2.96 16.37 -2.83
CA LEU A 109 4.01 16.79 -3.74
C LEU A 109 5.11 15.73 -3.90
N SER A 110 5.64 15.21 -2.79
CA SER A 110 6.66 14.15 -2.82
C SER A 110 6.15 12.90 -3.57
N ARG A 111 4.87 12.56 -3.42
CA ARG A 111 4.25 11.43 -4.13
C ARG A 111 4.20 11.69 -5.64
N GLU A 112 3.78 12.87 -6.08
CA GLU A 112 3.72 13.23 -7.50
C GLU A 112 5.12 13.21 -8.14
N VAL A 113 6.14 13.72 -7.42
CA VAL A 113 7.54 13.65 -7.87
C VAL A 113 7.99 12.19 -8.01
N ALA A 114 7.70 11.33 -7.03
CA ALA A 114 8.06 9.92 -7.11
C ALA A 114 7.33 9.19 -8.26
N ILE A 115 6.06 9.50 -8.52
CA ILE A 115 5.30 8.96 -9.65
C ILE A 115 5.92 9.42 -10.98
N SER A 116 6.26 10.69 -11.10
CA SER A 116 6.93 11.22 -12.31
C SER A 116 8.26 10.51 -12.56
N ASN A 117 9.09 10.40 -11.52
CA ASN A 117 10.37 9.69 -11.60
C ASN A 117 10.21 8.21 -11.95
N SER A 118 9.19 7.54 -11.41
CA SER A 118 8.93 6.13 -11.70
C SER A 118 8.63 5.86 -13.17
N LYS A 119 7.92 6.77 -13.85
CA LYS A 119 7.57 6.66 -15.28
C LYS A 119 8.79 6.64 -16.20
N THR A 120 9.86 7.34 -15.82
CA THR A 120 11.11 7.41 -16.59
C THR A 120 12.14 6.36 -16.17
N LEU A 121 12.08 5.94 -14.92
CA LEU A 121 13.02 4.99 -14.33
C LEU A 121 12.63 3.54 -14.63
N LEU A 122 11.35 3.18 -14.44
CA LEU A 122 10.89 1.80 -14.44
C LEU A 122 10.53 1.34 -15.85
N SER A 123 11.05 0.18 -16.24
CA SER A 123 10.64 -0.54 -17.43
C SER A 123 9.77 -1.73 -17.02
N PHE A 124 8.67 -1.90 -17.74
CA PHE A 124 7.75 -3.03 -17.57
C PHE A 124 7.78 -3.90 -18.81
N ASN A 125 7.64 -5.21 -18.63
CA ASN A 125 7.45 -6.14 -19.73
C ASN A 125 6.11 -6.88 -19.63
N ASP A 126 5.77 -7.62 -20.68
CA ASP A 126 4.47 -8.29 -20.80
C ASP A 126 4.25 -9.43 -19.79
N VAL A 127 5.31 -9.98 -19.20
CA VAL A 127 5.22 -11.00 -18.15
C VAL A 127 5.15 -10.42 -16.73
N GLY A 128 4.94 -9.11 -16.61
CA GLY A 128 4.75 -8.43 -15.32
C GLY A 128 6.04 -8.28 -14.49
N GLN A 129 7.21 -8.27 -15.15
CA GLN A 129 8.48 -7.93 -14.53
C GLN A 129 8.71 -6.43 -14.58
N ILE A 130 9.24 -5.86 -13.51
CA ILE A 130 9.77 -4.49 -13.47
C ILE A 130 11.29 -4.55 -13.50
N SER A 131 11.92 -3.61 -14.20
CA SER A 131 13.38 -3.44 -14.16
C SER A 131 13.78 -1.97 -14.10
N PHE A 132 14.94 -1.69 -13.48
CA PHE A 132 15.54 -0.37 -13.44
C PHE A 132 17.05 -0.43 -13.24
N GLN A 133 17.75 0.61 -13.70
CA GLN A 133 19.19 0.77 -13.52
C GLN A 133 19.49 1.39 -12.15
N VAL A 134 20.40 0.78 -11.38
CA VAL A 134 20.81 1.29 -10.06
C VAL A 134 21.43 2.68 -10.16
N GLU A 135 22.19 2.94 -11.20
CA GLU A 135 22.80 4.25 -11.43
C GLU A 135 21.75 5.35 -11.58
N LYS A 136 20.75 5.16 -12.45
CA LYS A 136 19.64 6.13 -12.60
C LYS A 136 18.81 6.26 -11.33
N PHE A 137 18.60 5.16 -10.62
CA PHE A 137 17.89 5.16 -9.34
C PHE A 137 18.65 5.98 -8.28
N SER A 138 19.98 5.88 -8.22
CA SER A 138 20.82 6.62 -7.27
C SER A 138 20.84 8.14 -7.49
N GLN A 139 20.51 8.59 -8.69
CA GLN A 139 20.44 10.04 -9.02
C GLN A 139 19.15 10.71 -8.52
N LEU A 140 18.16 9.93 -8.12
CA LEU A 140 16.92 10.47 -7.58
C LEU A 140 17.08 10.93 -6.14
N PHE A 141 16.25 11.88 -5.69
CA PHE A 141 16.15 12.20 -4.28
C PHE A 141 15.79 10.96 -3.45
N GLU A 142 16.39 10.82 -2.30
CA GLU A 142 16.25 9.64 -1.42
C GLU A 142 14.78 9.35 -1.08
N ASP A 143 13.97 10.36 -0.76
CA ASP A 143 12.53 10.19 -0.52
C ASP A 143 11.80 9.59 -1.73
N SER A 144 12.16 9.99 -2.95
CA SER A 144 11.60 9.39 -4.17
C SER A 144 12.01 7.93 -4.33
N GLN A 145 13.25 7.59 -3.98
CA GLN A 145 13.74 6.21 -4.03
C GLN A 145 12.94 5.31 -3.08
N TYR A 146 12.73 5.74 -1.83
CA TYR A 146 11.90 5.01 -0.87
C TYR A 146 10.45 4.88 -1.33
N ARG A 147 9.86 5.92 -1.89
CA ARG A 147 8.47 5.89 -2.39
C ARG A 147 8.31 4.97 -3.59
N ILE A 148 9.28 4.95 -4.51
CA ILE A 148 9.28 4.03 -5.66
C ILE A 148 9.36 2.59 -5.18
N LEU A 149 10.27 2.26 -4.25
CA LEU A 149 10.38 0.92 -3.67
C LEU A 149 9.09 0.51 -2.94
N ALA A 150 8.51 1.42 -2.15
CA ALA A 150 7.23 1.17 -1.49
C ALA A 150 6.09 0.93 -2.51
N GLY A 151 6.09 1.67 -3.61
CA GLY A 151 5.13 1.52 -4.70
C GLY A 151 5.25 0.16 -5.39
N ILE A 152 6.48 -0.25 -5.74
CA ILE A 152 6.77 -1.56 -6.32
C ILE A 152 6.29 -2.69 -5.40
N LEU A 153 6.67 -2.63 -4.11
CA LEU A 153 6.27 -3.63 -3.12
C LEU A 153 4.74 -3.69 -2.94
N SER A 154 4.07 -2.55 -2.92
CA SER A 154 2.60 -2.48 -2.81
C SER A 154 1.92 -3.07 -4.04
N TRP A 155 2.44 -2.78 -5.24
CA TRP A 155 1.89 -3.28 -6.50
C TRP A 155 1.98 -4.81 -6.59
N PHE A 156 3.15 -5.38 -6.27
CA PHE A 156 3.33 -6.83 -6.29
C PHE A 156 2.59 -7.56 -5.17
N SER A 157 2.53 -6.98 -3.97
CA SER A 157 1.86 -7.64 -2.83
C SER A 157 0.34 -7.56 -2.89
N GLY A 158 -0.21 -6.55 -3.58
CA GLY A 158 -1.63 -6.24 -3.57
C GLY A 158 -2.18 -5.90 -2.17
N LYS A 159 -1.32 -5.80 -1.16
CA LYS A 159 -1.73 -5.53 0.22
C LYS A 159 -2.10 -4.07 0.39
N PHE A 160 -3.20 -3.82 1.09
CA PHE A 160 -3.66 -2.48 1.40
C PHE A 160 -2.66 -1.69 2.26
N TYR A 161 -1.99 -2.37 3.20
CA TYR A 161 -0.99 -1.73 4.06
C TYR A 161 0.37 -1.73 3.40
N LYS A 162 0.98 -0.54 3.33
CA LYS A 162 2.37 -0.39 2.89
C LYS A 162 3.31 -1.19 3.80
N PRO A 163 4.44 -1.68 3.28
CA PRO A 163 5.51 -2.23 4.09
C PRO A 163 5.97 -1.24 5.16
N ARG A 164 6.47 -1.72 6.29
CA ARG A 164 7.08 -0.86 7.33
C ARG A 164 8.30 -0.15 6.76
N PHE A 165 8.52 1.09 7.17
CA PHE A 165 9.64 1.89 6.69
C PHE A 165 10.97 1.15 6.84
N SER A 166 11.24 0.53 7.99
CA SER A 166 12.46 -0.27 8.22
C SER A 166 12.67 -1.42 7.22
N GLN A 167 11.60 -2.00 6.69
CA GLN A 167 11.70 -3.04 5.67
C GLN A 167 12.10 -2.44 4.31
N ILE A 168 11.56 -1.27 3.98
CA ILE A 168 11.91 -0.55 2.75
C ILE A 168 13.36 -0.06 2.83
N GLU A 169 13.77 0.50 3.96
CA GLU A 169 15.15 0.94 4.24
C GLU A 169 16.14 -0.22 4.14
N ASN A 170 15.83 -1.37 4.71
CA ASN A 170 16.66 -2.57 4.55
C ASN A 170 16.79 -3.01 3.08
N MET A 171 15.68 -2.92 2.31
CA MET A 171 15.71 -3.21 0.87
C MET A 171 16.55 -2.19 0.12
N TYR A 172 16.38 -0.90 0.41
CA TYR A 172 17.16 0.19 -0.15
C TYR A 172 18.66 -0.07 0.04
N ASN A 173 19.10 -0.33 1.26
CA ASN A 173 20.50 -0.61 1.56
C ASN A 173 21.03 -1.85 0.82
N LYS A 174 20.20 -2.88 0.65
CA LYS A 174 20.59 -4.06 -0.15
C LYS A 174 20.80 -3.74 -1.61
N ILE A 175 19.95 -2.91 -2.23
CA ILE A 175 20.07 -2.53 -3.64
C ILE A 175 21.42 -1.88 -3.93
N PHE A 176 21.93 -1.03 -3.03
CA PHE A 176 23.24 -0.40 -3.17
C PHE A 176 24.41 -1.30 -2.80
N ASN A 177 24.18 -2.42 -2.13
CA ASN A 177 25.26 -3.37 -1.83
C ASN A 177 25.76 -4.02 -3.13
N VAL A 178 27.07 -3.96 -3.36
CA VAL A 178 27.75 -4.51 -4.55
C VAL A 178 27.55 -6.03 -4.64
N ASN A 179 27.53 -6.71 -3.49
CA ASN A 179 27.42 -8.17 -3.40
C ASN A 179 25.97 -8.69 -3.45
N MET A 180 24.98 -7.81 -3.61
CA MET A 180 23.59 -8.24 -3.72
C MET A 180 23.40 -9.06 -4.99
N LYS A 181 23.03 -10.33 -4.83
CA LYS A 181 22.54 -11.20 -5.93
C LYS A 181 21.02 -11.19 -6.02
N GLY A 182 20.34 -11.23 -4.89
CA GLY A 182 18.88 -11.20 -4.80
C GLY A 182 18.37 -11.16 -3.37
N CYS A 183 17.11 -10.79 -3.20
CA CYS A 183 16.39 -10.86 -1.93
C CYS A 183 14.87 -10.84 -2.16
N THR A 184 14.11 -11.31 -1.18
CA THR A 184 12.66 -11.34 -1.21
C THR A 184 12.11 -10.45 -0.11
N LEU A 185 11.06 -9.69 -0.41
CA LEU A 185 10.32 -8.88 0.56
C LEU A 185 8.86 -8.77 0.14
N GLY A 186 7.95 -9.12 1.05
CA GLY A 186 6.51 -8.90 0.87
C GLY A 186 5.90 -9.63 -0.34
N GLY A 187 6.41 -10.81 -0.69
CA GLY A 187 5.97 -11.57 -1.85
C GLY A 187 6.53 -11.05 -3.18
N THR A 188 7.65 -10.33 -3.12
CA THR A 188 8.33 -9.73 -4.27
C THR A 188 9.80 -10.15 -4.27
N VAL A 189 10.30 -10.62 -5.38
CA VAL A 189 11.69 -11.05 -5.57
C VAL A 189 12.45 -9.96 -6.31
N PHE A 190 13.54 -9.49 -5.73
CA PHE A 190 14.49 -8.57 -6.33
C PHE A 190 15.77 -9.32 -6.69
N LYS A 191 16.25 -9.17 -7.91
CA LYS A 191 17.55 -9.68 -8.37
C LYS A 191 18.36 -8.54 -8.94
N LYS A 192 19.68 -8.56 -8.72
CA LYS A 192 20.61 -7.56 -9.28
C LYS A 192 21.65 -8.26 -10.12
N LYS A 193 21.79 -7.84 -11.37
CA LYS A 193 22.81 -8.29 -12.30
C LYS A 193 23.27 -7.13 -13.18
N ASN A 194 24.57 -6.93 -13.29
CA ASN A 194 25.19 -5.89 -14.15
C ASN A 194 24.59 -4.48 -13.93
N GLY A 195 24.38 -4.09 -12.66
CA GLY A 195 23.81 -2.77 -12.32
C GLY A 195 22.32 -2.60 -12.60
N ILE A 196 21.64 -3.64 -13.09
CA ILE A 196 20.19 -3.65 -13.30
C ILE A 196 19.53 -4.45 -12.19
N VAL A 197 18.50 -3.87 -11.58
CA VAL A 197 17.60 -4.58 -10.65
C VAL A 197 16.38 -5.03 -11.44
N THR A 198 16.09 -6.32 -11.36
CA THR A 198 14.83 -6.92 -11.85
C THR A 198 13.96 -7.30 -10.68
N VAL A 199 12.66 -7.03 -10.80
CA VAL A 199 11.68 -7.25 -9.74
C VAL A 199 10.54 -8.09 -10.30
N THR A 200 10.23 -9.19 -9.62
CA THR A 200 9.19 -10.14 -10.01
C THR A 200 8.32 -10.51 -8.82
N ARG A 201 7.15 -11.06 -9.10
CA ARG A 201 6.30 -11.66 -8.06
C ARG A 201 6.95 -12.94 -7.54
N GLU A 202 6.83 -13.22 -6.26
CA GLU A 202 7.23 -14.47 -5.64
C GLU A 202 6.15 -15.54 -5.88
N LEU A 203 6.50 -16.64 -6.54
CA LEU A 203 5.55 -17.71 -6.91
C LEU A 203 4.79 -18.26 -5.69
N GLY A 204 5.47 -18.56 -4.59
CA GLY A 204 4.86 -19.09 -3.36
C GLY A 204 3.94 -18.10 -2.62
N SER A 205 3.85 -16.84 -3.09
CA SER A 205 2.94 -15.84 -2.53
C SER A 205 1.66 -15.64 -3.36
N ILE A 206 1.45 -16.44 -4.41
CA ILE A 206 0.28 -16.39 -5.28
C ILE A 206 -0.71 -17.49 -4.88
N GLU A 207 -2.00 -17.19 -4.97
CA GLU A 207 -3.05 -18.18 -4.74
C GLU A 207 -2.99 -19.28 -5.82
N GLU A 208 -2.80 -20.53 -5.40
CA GLU A 208 -2.58 -21.65 -6.30
C GLU A 208 -3.79 -22.02 -7.15
N ASN A 209 -5.01 -21.79 -6.64
CA ASN A 209 -6.26 -22.22 -7.28
C ASN A 209 -7.34 -21.14 -7.15
N PHE A 210 -7.27 -20.11 -7.97
CA PHE A 210 -8.31 -19.07 -7.97
C PHE A 210 -9.51 -19.50 -8.81
N LEU A 211 -10.68 -19.67 -8.17
CA LEU A 211 -11.92 -20.03 -8.85
C LEU A 211 -12.48 -18.83 -9.63
N VAL A 212 -12.67 -19.01 -10.93
CA VAL A 212 -13.27 -17.99 -11.79
C VAL A 212 -14.79 -17.94 -11.60
N LYS A 213 -15.29 -16.82 -11.08
CA LYS A 213 -16.72 -16.57 -10.86
C LYS A 213 -17.34 -15.65 -11.91
N ASN A 214 -16.54 -14.76 -12.47
CA ASN A 214 -16.99 -13.71 -13.39
C ASN A 214 -16.24 -13.78 -14.72
N LYS A 215 -16.83 -13.25 -15.79
CA LYS A 215 -16.17 -13.16 -17.12
C LYS A 215 -14.99 -12.17 -17.12
N LYS A 216 -15.03 -11.15 -16.26
CA LYS A 216 -13.98 -10.14 -16.10
C LYS A 216 -13.61 -10.02 -14.63
N PHE A 217 -12.34 -10.20 -14.31
CA PHE A 217 -11.84 -10.18 -12.93
C PHE A 217 -10.37 -9.83 -12.88
N ILE A 218 -9.89 -9.41 -11.69
CA ILE A 218 -8.47 -9.19 -11.43
C ILE A 218 -7.93 -10.39 -10.67
N TRP A 219 -6.81 -10.95 -11.17
CA TRP A 219 -6.09 -12.03 -10.51
C TRP A 219 -4.74 -11.53 -9.97
N ASP A 220 -4.37 -12.00 -8.77
CA ASP A 220 -3.15 -11.62 -8.03
C ASP A 220 -2.90 -10.08 -8.02
N ASN A 221 -3.99 -9.29 -8.02
CA ASN A 221 -4.00 -7.83 -8.06
C ASN A 221 -3.22 -7.16 -9.22
N ARG A 222 -2.73 -7.93 -10.17
CA ARG A 222 -1.90 -7.47 -11.29
C ARG A 222 -2.52 -7.69 -12.66
N TRP A 223 -3.28 -8.75 -12.83
CA TRP A 223 -3.76 -9.22 -14.11
C TRP A 223 -5.25 -9.01 -14.27
N LEU A 224 -5.64 -8.16 -15.22
CA LEU A 224 -7.04 -8.04 -15.63
C LEU A 224 -7.34 -9.09 -16.68
N ILE A 225 -8.08 -10.14 -16.29
CA ILE A 225 -8.44 -11.26 -17.18
C ILE A 225 -9.86 -11.06 -17.66
N THR A 226 -10.05 -11.22 -18.98
CA THR A 226 -11.36 -11.20 -19.62
C THR A 226 -11.56 -12.47 -20.41
N LEU A 227 -12.55 -13.27 -20.01
CA LEU A 227 -12.91 -14.50 -20.73
C LEU A 227 -13.78 -14.19 -21.95
N LYS A 228 -13.42 -14.73 -23.11
CA LYS A 228 -14.31 -14.75 -24.29
C LYS A 228 -15.47 -15.72 -24.03
N SER A 229 -16.64 -15.45 -24.62
CA SER A 229 -17.83 -16.30 -24.49
C SER A 229 -17.58 -17.71 -25.08
N GLY A 230 -17.99 -18.76 -24.36
CA GLY A 230 -17.92 -20.13 -24.82
C GLY A 230 -17.21 -21.14 -23.93
N SER A 231 -16.63 -20.74 -22.81
CA SER A 231 -16.04 -21.68 -21.85
C SER A 231 -17.11 -22.37 -21.02
N GLN A 232 -17.34 -23.68 -21.30
CA GLN A 232 -18.19 -24.53 -20.48
C GLN A 232 -17.37 -25.18 -19.35
N GLY A 233 -17.95 -25.23 -18.15
CA GLY A 233 -17.35 -25.88 -16.98
C GLY A 233 -16.69 -24.90 -15.99
N GLN A 234 -16.24 -25.48 -14.89
CA GLN A 234 -15.59 -24.75 -13.80
C GLN A 234 -14.14 -24.44 -14.17
N LEU A 235 -13.81 -23.15 -14.23
CA LEU A 235 -12.49 -22.65 -14.58
C LEU A 235 -11.73 -22.18 -13.34
N TYR A 236 -10.43 -22.39 -13.34
CA TYR A 236 -9.51 -21.91 -12.34
C TYR A 236 -8.38 -21.12 -13.00
N VAL A 237 -7.80 -20.18 -12.25
CA VAL A 237 -6.53 -19.55 -12.63
C VAL A 237 -5.45 -20.10 -11.71
N LYS A 238 -4.35 -20.50 -12.30
CA LYS A 238 -3.13 -20.95 -11.60
C LYS A 238 -1.92 -20.21 -12.14
N PRO A 239 -0.87 -20.01 -11.34
CA PRO A 239 0.41 -19.55 -11.88
C PRO A 239 1.06 -20.65 -12.74
N TYR A 240 1.66 -20.23 -13.85
CA TYR A 240 2.32 -21.11 -14.81
C TYR A 240 3.31 -22.10 -14.16
N GLY A 241 4.17 -21.60 -13.29
CA GLY A 241 5.22 -22.40 -12.64
C GLY A 241 4.73 -23.54 -11.74
N LEU A 242 3.42 -23.64 -11.47
CA LEU A 242 2.82 -24.75 -10.71
C LEU A 242 2.20 -25.84 -11.60
N LEU A 243 2.23 -25.67 -12.92
CA LEU A 243 1.58 -26.60 -13.84
C LEU A 243 2.50 -27.72 -14.33
N GLY A 244 3.81 -27.60 -14.13
CA GLY A 244 4.78 -28.61 -14.62
C GLY A 244 4.82 -28.73 -16.15
N ILE A 245 4.41 -27.69 -16.86
CA ILE A 245 4.41 -27.62 -18.32
C ILE A 245 5.83 -27.28 -18.77
N ASP A 246 6.29 -27.95 -19.84
CA ASP A 246 7.62 -27.67 -20.40
C ASP A 246 7.65 -26.31 -21.10
N ASP A 247 8.71 -25.53 -20.89
CA ASP A 247 8.87 -24.16 -21.44
C ASP A 247 8.74 -24.10 -22.98
N GLN A 248 8.84 -25.25 -23.68
CA GLN A 248 8.70 -25.37 -25.14
C GLN A 248 7.25 -25.27 -25.64
N GLU A 249 6.25 -25.47 -24.78
CA GLU A 249 4.84 -25.42 -25.18
C GLU A 249 4.26 -23.99 -25.24
N ILE A 250 5.03 -22.99 -24.83
CA ILE A 250 4.55 -21.60 -24.81
C ILE A 250 5.33 -20.76 -25.80
N SER A 251 4.64 -20.30 -26.83
CA SER A 251 5.18 -19.39 -27.86
C SER A 251 5.30 -17.95 -27.34
N ILE A 252 5.96 -17.72 -26.18
CA ILE A 252 6.28 -16.37 -25.74
C ILE A 252 7.64 -16.01 -26.35
N THR A 253 7.62 -15.11 -27.32
CA THR A 253 8.82 -14.60 -27.96
C THR A 253 9.50 -13.57 -27.07
N GLY A 254 10.73 -13.86 -26.61
CA GLY A 254 11.55 -12.93 -25.82
C GLY A 254 12.37 -13.63 -24.73
N GLU A 255 13.49 -13.01 -24.33
CA GLU A 255 14.24 -13.46 -23.16
C GLU A 255 13.60 -12.90 -21.88
N PHE A 256 12.84 -13.73 -21.18
CA PHE A 256 12.17 -13.37 -19.92
C PHE A 256 12.85 -14.06 -18.72
N ASP A 257 12.82 -13.40 -17.55
CA ASP A 257 13.24 -14.05 -16.31
C ASP A 257 12.30 -15.22 -15.96
N ARG A 258 12.87 -16.40 -15.71
CA ARG A 258 12.09 -17.61 -15.37
C ARG A 258 11.15 -17.40 -14.18
N ASN A 259 11.53 -16.55 -13.20
CA ASN A 259 10.64 -16.26 -12.08
C ASN A 259 9.44 -15.43 -12.52
N ALA A 260 9.61 -14.48 -13.45
CA ALA A 260 8.50 -13.72 -14.00
C ALA A 260 7.54 -14.64 -14.76
N MET A 261 8.08 -15.47 -15.65
CA MET A 261 7.32 -16.49 -16.39
C MET A 261 6.51 -17.40 -15.46
N ALA A 262 7.13 -17.90 -14.40
CA ALA A 262 6.44 -18.78 -13.45
C ALA A 262 5.21 -18.16 -12.79
N THR A 263 5.06 -16.84 -12.82
CA THR A 263 3.98 -16.09 -12.14
C THR A 263 2.90 -15.55 -13.07
N ILE A 264 2.94 -15.91 -14.36
CA ILE A 264 1.87 -15.52 -15.29
C ILE A 264 0.60 -16.35 -15.04
N PRO A 265 -0.61 -15.79 -15.29
CA PRO A 265 -1.85 -16.52 -15.11
C PRO A 265 -2.05 -17.58 -16.21
N MET A 266 -2.50 -18.74 -15.81
CA MET A 266 -2.94 -19.82 -16.71
C MET A 266 -4.37 -20.20 -16.36
N ILE A 267 -5.22 -20.32 -17.37
CA ILE A 267 -6.61 -20.75 -17.18
C ILE A 267 -6.69 -22.25 -17.40
N VAL A 268 -7.14 -22.95 -16.37
CA VAL A 268 -7.23 -24.42 -16.36
C VAL A 268 -8.64 -24.87 -16.01
N THR A 269 -9.02 -26.04 -16.51
CA THR A 269 -10.17 -26.81 -16.02
C THR A 269 -9.69 -27.85 -15.01
N LYS A 270 -10.60 -28.61 -14.43
CA LYS A 270 -10.22 -29.77 -13.57
C LYS A 270 -9.36 -30.81 -14.27
N ARG A 271 -9.37 -30.87 -15.61
CA ARG A 271 -8.75 -31.93 -16.41
C ARG A 271 -7.63 -31.47 -17.35
N ASP A 272 -7.66 -30.20 -17.82
CA ASP A 272 -6.72 -29.73 -18.84
C ASP A 272 -6.41 -28.22 -18.72
N VAL A 273 -5.22 -27.83 -19.20
CA VAL A 273 -4.83 -26.42 -19.42
C VAL A 273 -5.58 -25.93 -20.68
N LYS A 274 -6.32 -24.82 -20.57
CA LYS A 274 -7.10 -24.31 -21.71
C LYS A 274 -6.56 -23.05 -22.35
N PHE A 275 -5.83 -22.19 -21.65
CA PHE A 275 -5.34 -20.94 -22.23
C PHE A 275 -4.10 -20.38 -21.52
N VAL A 276 -3.14 -19.94 -22.33
CA VAL A 276 -2.12 -18.95 -21.97
C VAL A 276 -2.66 -17.59 -22.40
N PRO A 277 -2.71 -16.56 -21.56
CA PRO A 277 -3.31 -15.27 -21.91
C PRO A 277 -2.37 -14.33 -22.70
N PHE A 278 -1.59 -14.84 -23.65
CA PHE A 278 -0.73 -14.04 -24.55
C PHE A 278 -0.96 -14.42 -25.99
#